data_b810338d6b2c103a4977a32f6303a30e
#
_entry.id   b810338d6b2c103a4977a32f6303a30e
#
_cell.length_a   1.000
_cell.length_b   1.000
_cell.length_c   1.000
_cell.angle_alpha   90.00
_cell.angle_beta   90.00
_cell.angle_gamma   90.00
#
_symmetry.space_group_name_H-M   'P 1'
#
loop_
_entity.id
_entity.type
_entity.pdbx_description
1 polymer ?
#
loop_
_entity_poly.entity_id
_entity_poly.type
_entity_poly.pdbx_seq_one_letter_code
_entity_poly.pdbx_strand_id
1 'polypeptide(L)'
;MKRPEPVQVVKQRRDAVLNALVDNIPYVKFMGISFDRRGDELTALMPYRDDLIGNPFLPALHGGATAGLLEVTAIIGLAWSNLWEDMEKGTFSPEKIEAGDLPRVPKTVDFTIDYLRSGLPRDAYARAFVTRSGRRYASVRAEAWQDNRARPFAQAHGHFLMPRND
;
A
#
# COMPACT_ATOMS: atom_id res chain seq x y z
N MET A 1 -2.27 -30.40 -20.83
CA MET A 1 -2.95 -29.26 -20.18
C MET A 1 -2.75 -29.37 -18.67
N LYS A 2 -2.03 -28.43 -18.01
CA LYS A 2 -1.95 -28.41 -16.54
C LYS A 2 -3.35 -28.10 -15.98
N ARG A 3 -3.81 -28.88 -14.98
CA ARG A 3 -5.04 -28.55 -14.27
C ARG A 3 -4.90 -27.16 -13.64
N PRO A 4 -5.95 -26.32 -13.68
CA PRO A 4 -5.90 -25.04 -12.99
C PRO A 4 -5.65 -25.26 -11.49
N GLU A 5 -4.84 -24.41 -10.89
CA GLU A 5 -4.59 -24.46 -9.44
C GLU A 5 -5.89 -24.24 -8.66
N PRO A 6 -6.07 -24.91 -7.52
CA PRO A 6 -7.22 -24.64 -6.64
C PRO A 6 -7.27 -23.17 -6.21
N VAL A 7 -8.44 -22.57 -6.25
CA VAL A 7 -8.67 -21.16 -5.86
C VAL A 7 -8.09 -20.84 -4.47
N GLN A 8 -8.19 -21.81 -3.56
CA GLN A 8 -7.66 -21.65 -2.19
C GLN A 8 -6.13 -21.51 -2.17
N VAL A 9 -5.42 -22.27 -2.98
CA VAL A 9 -3.94 -22.20 -3.08
C VAL A 9 -3.51 -20.84 -3.64
N VAL A 10 -4.19 -20.38 -4.69
CA VAL A 10 -3.93 -19.05 -5.29
C VAL A 10 -4.18 -17.94 -4.26
N LYS A 11 -5.27 -18.02 -3.52
CA LYS A 11 -5.60 -17.05 -2.48
C LYS A 11 -4.53 -17.01 -1.38
N GLN A 12 -4.14 -18.17 -0.86
CA GLN A 12 -3.11 -18.27 0.19
C GLN A 12 -1.78 -17.68 -0.26
N ARG A 13 -1.35 -17.97 -1.50
CA ARG A 13 -0.12 -17.41 -2.07
C ARG A 13 -0.17 -15.89 -2.14
N ARG A 14 -1.27 -15.31 -2.63
CA ARG A 14 -1.46 -13.86 -2.71
C ARG A 14 -1.45 -13.20 -1.33
N ASP A 15 -2.15 -13.79 -0.37
CA ASP A 15 -2.20 -13.28 1.00
C ASP A 15 -0.82 -13.36 1.68
N ALA A 16 -0.06 -14.43 1.48
CA ALA A 16 1.29 -14.59 2.03
C ALA A 16 2.27 -13.54 1.46
N VAL A 17 2.22 -13.27 0.17
CA VAL A 17 3.06 -12.23 -0.45
C VAL A 17 2.70 -10.84 0.07
N LEU A 18 1.40 -10.53 0.17
CA LEU A 18 0.95 -9.25 0.72
C LEU A 18 1.39 -9.08 2.18
N ASN A 19 1.21 -10.10 3.01
CA ASN A 19 1.64 -10.06 4.40
C ASN A 19 3.16 -9.86 4.52
N ALA A 20 3.95 -10.51 3.67
CA ALA A 20 5.40 -10.33 3.66
C ALA A 20 5.81 -8.89 3.29
N LEU A 21 5.11 -8.25 2.35
CA LEU A 21 5.34 -6.84 2.04
C LEU A 21 5.02 -5.93 3.22
N VAL A 22 3.88 -6.14 3.84
CA VAL A 22 3.35 -5.26 4.90
C VAL A 22 4.12 -5.47 6.21
N ASP A 23 4.33 -6.72 6.62
CA ASP A 23 4.87 -7.06 7.94
C ASP A 23 6.36 -6.75 8.09
N ASN A 24 7.09 -6.60 6.98
CA ASN A 24 8.51 -6.26 7.02
C ASN A 24 8.81 -4.76 7.07
N ILE A 25 7.78 -3.91 7.10
CA ILE A 25 7.96 -2.46 7.22
C ILE A 25 7.56 -2.02 8.64
N PRO A 26 8.53 -1.73 9.54
CA PRO A 26 8.23 -1.35 10.94
C PRO A 26 7.30 -0.15 11.04
N TYR A 27 7.44 0.83 10.15
CA TYR A 27 6.60 2.03 10.13
C TYR A 27 5.13 1.72 9.84
N VAL A 28 4.85 0.76 8.97
CA VAL A 28 3.46 0.32 8.68
C VAL A 28 2.82 -0.25 9.95
N LYS A 29 3.56 -1.05 10.72
CA LYS A 29 3.10 -1.57 12.02
C LYS A 29 2.89 -0.46 13.04
N PHE A 30 3.82 0.47 13.13
CA PHE A 30 3.70 1.64 14.02
C PHE A 30 2.44 2.45 13.72
N MET A 31 2.15 2.70 12.46
CA MET A 31 0.94 3.42 12.03
C MET A 31 -0.34 2.59 12.16
N GLY A 32 -0.23 1.28 12.39
CA GLY A 32 -1.37 0.36 12.46
C GLY A 32 -2.07 0.17 11.12
N ILE A 33 -1.36 0.43 10.00
CA ILE A 33 -1.93 0.33 8.66
C ILE A 33 -2.05 -1.15 8.27
N SER A 34 -3.22 -1.53 7.80
CA SER A 34 -3.50 -2.84 7.22
C SER A 34 -4.01 -2.72 5.78
N PHE A 35 -4.04 -3.83 5.06
CA PHE A 35 -4.51 -3.87 3.68
C PHE A 35 -5.58 -4.93 3.50
N ASP A 36 -6.73 -4.51 2.97
CA ASP A 36 -7.77 -5.41 2.44
C ASP A 36 -7.48 -5.69 0.96
N ARG A 37 -7.45 -6.96 0.58
CA ARG A 37 -7.21 -7.39 -0.79
C ARG A 37 -8.46 -8.00 -1.40
N ARG A 38 -8.87 -7.49 -2.55
CA ARG A 38 -9.94 -8.07 -3.37
C ARG A 38 -9.40 -8.30 -4.79
N GLY A 39 -9.07 -9.55 -5.09
CA GLY A 39 -8.35 -9.87 -6.32
C GLY A 39 -6.95 -9.27 -6.31
N ASP A 40 -6.67 -8.39 -7.25
CA ASP A 40 -5.44 -7.59 -7.37
C ASP A 40 -5.56 -6.20 -6.74
N GLU A 41 -6.77 -5.76 -6.40
CA GLU A 41 -6.99 -4.47 -5.76
C GLU A 41 -6.63 -4.49 -4.27
N LEU A 42 -5.92 -3.46 -3.83
CA LEU A 42 -5.58 -3.22 -2.43
C LEU A 42 -6.25 -1.94 -1.92
N THR A 43 -6.81 -2.03 -0.72
CA THR A 43 -7.28 -0.87 0.05
C THR A 43 -6.53 -0.83 1.37
N ALA A 44 -5.79 0.23 1.61
CA ALA A 44 -5.17 0.49 2.90
C ALA A 44 -6.21 1.00 3.89
N LEU A 45 -6.10 0.58 5.14
CA LEU A 45 -6.87 1.05 6.28
C LEU A 45 -5.92 1.54 7.36
N MET A 46 -6.09 2.78 7.79
CA MET A 46 -5.46 3.34 8.98
C MET A 46 -6.55 3.52 10.05
N PRO A 47 -6.61 2.67 11.07
CA PRO A 47 -7.55 2.81 12.18
C PRO A 47 -7.29 4.09 12.93
N TYR A 48 -8.35 4.76 13.36
CA TYR A 48 -8.24 5.95 14.16
C TYR A 48 -7.62 5.67 15.54
N ARG A 49 -6.75 6.56 15.96
CA ARG A 49 -6.19 6.64 17.32
C ARG A 49 -6.05 8.11 17.70
N ASP A 50 -6.18 8.42 18.98
CA ASP A 50 -6.10 9.80 19.48
C ASP A 50 -4.73 10.44 19.23
N ASP A 51 -3.65 9.66 19.19
CA ASP A 51 -2.30 10.13 18.90
C ASP A 51 -2.05 10.50 17.43
N LEU A 52 -3.03 10.27 16.56
CA LEU A 52 -3.00 10.72 15.17
C LEU A 52 -3.57 12.14 14.97
N ILE A 53 -4.09 12.76 16.01
CA ILE A 53 -4.63 14.13 15.96
C ILE A 53 -3.50 15.14 15.90
N GLY A 54 -3.55 16.03 14.90
CA GLY A 54 -2.58 17.13 14.74
C GLY A 54 -3.07 18.48 15.26
N ASN A 55 -4.39 18.66 15.31
CA ASN A 55 -5.00 19.89 15.84
C ASN A 55 -6.12 19.51 16.83
N PRO A 56 -5.86 19.63 18.14
CA PRO A 56 -6.85 19.28 19.16
C PRO A 56 -8.03 20.25 19.25
N PHE A 57 -7.89 21.48 18.77
CA PHE A 57 -8.96 22.49 18.78
C PHE A 57 -9.97 22.29 17.64
N LEU A 58 -9.50 21.80 16.52
CA LEU A 58 -10.30 21.33 15.39
C LEU A 58 -9.95 19.88 15.19
N PRO A 59 -10.58 18.93 15.91
CA PRO A 59 -10.10 17.57 15.95
C PRO A 59 -9.96 17.00 14.52
N ALA A 60 -8.73 17.05 14.04
CA ALA A 60 -8.36 16.68 12.68
C ALA A 60 -7.09 15.82 12.71
N LEU A 61 -7.03 14.83 11.82
CA LEU A 61 -5.85 14.02 11.62
C LEU A 61 -4.64 14.89 11.28
N HIS A 62 -3.50 14.58 11.86
CA HIS A 62 -2.25 15.23 11.52
C HIS A 62 -1.91 14.99 10.04
N GLY A 63 -1.48 16.06 9.35
CA GLY A 63 -1.10 15.96 7.93
C GLY A 63 0.00 14.91 7.68
N GLY A 64 0.94 14.76 8.62
CA GLY A 64 1.96 13.72 8.57
C GLY A 64 1.42 12.29 8.66
N ALA A 65 0.36 12.07 9.44
CA ALA A 65 -0.30 10.76 9.50
C ALA A 65 -1.00 10.44 8.17
N THR A 66 -1.69 11.42 7.60
CA THR A 66 -2.30 11.31 6.26
C THR A 66 -1.25 11.08 5.18
N ALA A 67 -0.14 11.80 5.23
CA ALA A 67 1.00 11.64 4.33
C ALA A 67 1.58 10.22 4.41
N GLY A 68 1.80 9.73 5.63
CA GLY A 68 2.29 8.37 5.88
C GLY A 68 1.36 7.30 5.32
N LEU A 69 0.04 7.45 5.51
CA LEU A 69 -0.95 6.56 4.93
C LEU A 69 -0.85 6.54 3.38
N LEU A 70 -0.81 7.71 2.76
CA LEU A 70 -0.74 7.82 1.30
C LEU A 70 0.57 7.27 0.73
N GLU A 71 1.71 7.55 1.35
CA GLU A 71 3.01 7.06 0.91
C GLU A 71 3.12 5.55 1.06
N VAL A 72 2.74 4.99 2.22
CA VAL A 72 2.70 3.54 2.43
C VAL A 72 1.80 2.85 1.41
N THR A 73 0.62 3.43 1.15
CA THR A 73 -0.33 2.90 0.16
C THR A 73 0.29 2.89 -1.24
N ALA A 74 1.00 3.96 -1.61
CA ALA A 74 1.68 4.04 -2.91
C ALA A 74 2.81 3.01 -3.04
N ILE A 75 3.66 2.88 -2.02
CA ILE A 75 4.78 1.92 -1.99
C ILE A 75 4.27 0.48 -2.10
N ILE A 76 3.31 0.11 -1.25
CA ILE A 76 2.77 -1.26 -1.22
C ILE A 76 2.01 -1.54 -2.51
N GLY A 77 1.18 -0.61 -2.99
CA GLY A 77 0.45 -0.77 -4.23
C GLY A 77 1.37 -0.95 -5.45
N LEU A 78 2.46 -0.19 -5.53
CA LEU A 78 3.45 -0.32 -6.59
C LEU A 78 4.22 -1.64 -6.50
N ALA A 79 4.69 -2.02 -5.31
CA ALA A 79 5.37 -3.29 -5.10
C ALA A 79 4.47 -4.48 -5.44
N TRP A 80 3.20 -4.44 -5.03
CA TRP A 80 2.18 -5.43 -5.34
C TRP A 80 1.96 -5.58 -6.84
N SER A 81 1.78 -4.46 -7.55
CA SER A 81 1.61 -4.44 -9.00
C SER A 81 2.80 -5.08 -9.75
N ASN A 82 4.03 -4.84 -9.28
CA ASN A 82 5.23 -5.39 -9.89
C ASN A 82 5.42 -6.89 -9.62
N LEU A 83 5.02 -7.34 -8.44
CA LEU A 83 5.14 -8.74 -8.04
C LEU A 83 4.00 -9.61 -8.58
N TRP A 84 2.93 -9.00 -9.09
CA TRP A 84 1.74 -9.73 -9.50
C TRP A 84 2.03 -10.84 -10.51
N GLU A 85 2.78 -10.53 -11.54
CA GLU A 85 3.10 -11.50 -12.59
C GLU A 85 3.95 -12.67 -12.08
N ASP A 86 4.97 -12.38 -11.26
CA ASP A 86 5.85 -13.39 -10.68
C ASP A 86 5.11 -14.28 -9.67
N MET A 87 4.22 -13.68 -8.91
CA MET A 87 3.37 -14.39 -7.97
C MET A 87 2.38 -15.32 -8.69
N GLU A 88 1.75 -14.86 -9.77
CA GLU A 88 0.81 -15.69 -10.56
C GLU A 88 1.52 -16.81 -11.31
N LYS A 89 2.78 -16.62 -11.71
CA LYS A 89 3.63 -17.66 -12.28
C LYS A 89 4.16 -18.66 -11.25
N GLY A 90 3.97 -18.37 -9.93
CA GLY A 90 4.49 -19.18 -8.84
C GLY A 90 6.01 -19.04 -8.63
N THR A 91 6.63 -18.02 -9.22
CA THR A 91 8.05 -17.70 -9.03
C THR A 91 8.30 -17.19 -7.62
N PHE A 92 7.31 -16.54 -7.03
CA PHE A 92 7.27 -16.10 -5.64
C PHE A 92 6.25 -16.95 -4.86
N SER A 93 6.72 -17.68 -3.85
CA SER A 93 5.88 -18.62 -3.10
C SER A 93 6.00 -18.38 -1.58
N PRO A 94 5.03 -18.82 -0.77
CA PRO A 94 5.11 -18.73 0.68
C PRO A 94 6.38 -19.36 1.25
N GLU A 95 6.84 -20.49 0.69
CA GLU A 95 8.05 -21.21 1.14
C GLU A 95 9.31 -20.39 0.91
N LYS A 96 9.39 -19.63 -0.20
CA LYS A 96 10.50 -18.70 -0.46
C LYS A 96 10.53 -17.55 0.54
N ILE A 97 9.35 -17.01 0.86
CA ILE A 97 9.21 -15.94 1.86
C ILE A 97 9.65 -16.44 3.23
N GLU A 98 9.24 -17.63 3.64
CA GLU A 98 9.65 -18.28 4.88
C GLU A 98 11.17 -18.55 4.93
N ALA A 99 11.78 -18.81 3.77
CA ALA A 99 13.24 -18.95 3.64
C ALA A 99 13.99 -17.61 3.65
N GLY A 100 13.28 -16.47 3.78
CA GLY A 100 13.88 -15.14 3.86
C GLY A 100 14.01 -14.41 2.53
N ASP A 101 13.47 -14.96 1.43
CA ASP A 101 13.40 -14.28 0.13
C ASP A 101 12.22 -13.31 0.14
N LEU A 102 12.46 -12.11 0.72
CA LEU A 102 11.44 -11.10 0.93
C LEU A 102 11.32 -10.18 -0.28
N PRO A 103 10.08 -9.75 -0.63
CA PRO A 103 9.88 -8.77 -1.68
C PRO A 103 10.60 -7.46 -1.38
N ARG A 104 11.34 -6.94 -2.34
CA ARG A 104 11.95 -5.61 -2.24
C ARG A 104 10.90 -4.54 -2.52
N VAL A 105 10.84 -3.51 -1.68
CA VAL A 105 9.91 -2.39 -1.86
C VAL A 105 10.57 -1.26 -2.65
N PRO A 106 9.81 -0.51 -3.47
CA PRO A 106 10.28 0.70 -4.13
C PRO A 106 10.71 1.76 -3.12
N LYS A 107 11.61 2.66 -3.54
CA LYS A 107 12.09 3.76 -2.72
C LYS A 107 11.49 5.07 -3.23
N THR A 108 10.87 5.85 -2.33
CA THR A 108 10.33 7.17 -2.64
C THR A 108 11.46 8.13 -3.05
N VAL A 109 11.27 8.80 -4.18
CA VAL A 109 12.15 9.87 -4.68
C VAL A 109 11.56 11.23 -4.33
N ASP A 110 10.29 11.42 -4.67
CA ASP A 110 9.49 12.58 -4.30
C ASP A 110 8.04 12.17 -4.04
N PHE A 111 7.34 12.99 -3.26
CA PHE A 111 5.94 12.74 -2.92
C PHE A 111 5.25 14.06 -2.61
N THR A 112 4.28 14.44 -3.44
CA THR A 112 3.50 15.66 -3.29
C THR A 112 2.08 15.33 -2.85
N ILE A 113 1.58 16.04 -1.86
CA ILE A 113 0.28 15.81 -1.23
C ILE A 113 -0.57 17.07 -1.32
N ASP A 114 -1.83 16.89 -1.74
CA ASP A 114 -2.87 17.90 -1.68
C ASP A 114 -3.86 17.53 -0.57
N TYR A 115 -3.96 18.37 0.42
CA TYR A 115 -4.94 18.27 1.49
C TYR A 115 -6.22 18.99 1.08
N LEU A 116 -7.20 18.25 0.57
CA LEU A 116 -8.41 18.80 -0.02
C LEU A 116 -9.42 19.28 1.04
N ARG A 117 -9.38 18.64 2.20
CA ARG A 117 -10.18 18.95 3.39
C ARG A 117 -9.57 18.32 4.64
N SER A 118 -10.06 18.70 5.82
CA SER A 118 -9.63 18.10 7.08
C SER A 118 -9.99 16.61 7.13
N GLY A 119 -9.03 15.77 7.48
CA GLY A 119 -9.29 14.40 7.90
C GLY A 119 -9.94 14.41 9.28
N LEU A 120 -11.09 13.77 9.44
CA LEU A 120 -11.83 13.73 10.69
C LEU A 120 -11.24 12.67 11.64
N PRO A 121 -11.54 12.71 12.97
CA PRO A 121 -11.07 11.72 13.94
C PRO A 121 -11.83 10.40 13.78
N ARG A 122 -11.54 9.70 12.74
CA ARG A 122 -12.10 8.38 12.38
C ARG A 122 -11.17 7.65 11.43
N ASP A 123 -11.45 6.38 11.18
CA ASP A 123 -10.68 5.55 10.26
C ASP A 123 -10.51 6.20 8.88
N ALA A 124 -9.35 6.01 8.28
CA ALA A 124 -9.05 6.48 6.93
C ALA A 124 -8.64 5.32 6.04
N TYR A 125 -9.07 5.39 4.80
CA TYR A 125 -8.80 4.42 3.74
C TYR A 125 -8.01 5.07 2.63
N ALA A 126 -7.19 4.29 1.93
CA ALA A 126 -6.47 4.79 0.77
C ALA A 126 -6.30 3.73 -0.31
N ARG A 127 -6.17 4.19 -1.56
CA ARG A 127 -5.80 3.37 -2.72
C ARG A 127 -4.74 4.05 -3.56
N ALA A 128 -3.89 3.22 -4.16
CA ALA A 128 -2.87 3.64 -5.10
C ALA A 128 -3.26 3.26 -6.54
N PHE A 129 -2.80 4.08 -7.47
CA PHE A 129 -2.96 3.89 -8.91
C PHE A 129 -1.59 4.10 -9.55
N VAL A 130 -1.01 3.03 -10.08
CA VAL A 130 0.24 3.11 -10.82
C VAL A 130 -0.04 3.76 -12.17
N THR A 131 0.43 4.99 -12.35
CA THR A 131 0.22 5.74 -13.60
C THR A 131 1.27 5.40 -14.66
N ARG A 132 2.47 5.06 -14.20
CA ARG A 132 3.56 4.59 -15.05
C ARG A 132 4.50 3.71 -14.24
N SER A 133 4.88 2.56 -14.78
CA SER A 133 5.92 1.71 -14.21
C SER A 133 6.95 1.40 -15.28
N GLY A 134 8.19 1.81 -15.03
CA GLY A 134 9.34 1.53 -15.87
C GLY A 134 10.37 0.69 -15.11
N ARG A 135 11.44 0.31 -15.78
CA ARG A 135 12.49 -0.52 -15.19
C ARG A 135 13.21 0.15 -14.01
N ARG A 136 13.38 1.48 -14.02
CA ARG A 136 14.13 2.24 -13.00
C ARG A 136 13.24 3.14 -12.14
N TYR A 137 12.19 3.68 -12.73
CA TYR A 137 11.30 4.66 -12.09
C TYR A 137 9.85 4.32 -12.36
N ALA A 138 9.01 4.61 -11.39
CA ALA A 138 7.57 4.54 -11.49
C ALA A 138 6.93 5.82 -10.97
N SER A 139 5.73 6.12 -11.47
CA SER A 139 4.87 7.20 -10.98
C SER A 139 3.59 6.61 -10.44
N VAL A 140 3.18 7.04 -9.25
CA VAL A 140 2.00 6.54 -8.56
C VAL A 140 1.17 7.71 -8.06
N ARG A 141 -0.14 7.62 -8.23
CA ARG A 141 -1.13 8.47 -7.58
C ARG A 141 -1.80 7.71 -6.45
N ALA A 142 -2.11 8.37 -5.35
CA ALA A 142 -2.86 7.80 -4.24
C ALA A 142 -3.97 8.76 -3.79
N GLU A 143 -5.07 8.20 -3.30
CA GLU A 143 -6.21 8.94 -2.78
C GLU A 143 -6.61 8.36 -1.42
N ALA A 144 -6.91 9.26 -0.46
CA ALA A 144 -7.41 8.88 0.86
C ALA A 144 -8.82 9.43 1.09
N TRP A 145 -9.69 8.60 1.65
CA TRP A 145 -11.07 8.93 1.99
C TRP A 145 -11.44 8.36 3.36
N GLN A 146 -12.59 8.75 3.88
CA GLN A 146 -13.15 8.23 5.12
C GLN A 146 -14.52 7.60 4.87
N ASP A 147 -15.59 8.39 4.80
CA ASP A 147 -16.95 7.85 4.65
C ASP A 147 -17.34 7.51 3.21
N ASN A 148 -16.80 8.26 2.25
CA ASN A 148 -17.17 8.15 0.85
C ASN A 148 -15.93 8.27 -0.05
N ARG A 149 -15.64 7.21 -0.77
CA ARG A 149 -14.50 7.16 -1.70
C ARG A 149 -14.57 8.23 -2.81
N ALA A 150 -15.77 8.62 -3.24
CA ALA A 150 -15.94 9.67 -4.24
C ALA A 150 -15.62 11.08 -3.70
N ARG A 151 -15.36 11.20 -2.40
CA ARG A 151 -15.01 12.46 -1.72
C ARG A 151 -13.69 12.31 -0.94
N PRO A 152 -12.56 12.18 -1.61
CA PRO A 152 -11.27 12.07 -0.93
C PRO A 152 -10.98 13.33 -0.11
N PHE A 153 -10.35 13.17 1.05
CA PHE A 153 -9.91 14.30 1.86
C PHE A 153 -8.46 14.69 1.59
N ALA A 154 -7.69 13.78 0.99
CA ALA A 154 -6.33 14.03 0.52
C ALA A 154 -6.03 13.18 -0.71
N GLN A 155 -5.13 13.67 -1.54
CA GLN A 155 -4.57 12.94 -2.67
C GLN A 155 -3.07 13.20 -2.75
N ALA A 156 -2.36 12.30 -3.40
CA ALA A 156 -0.93 12.43 -3.58
C ALA A 156 -0.49 11.87 -4.93
N HIS A 157 0.66 12.32 -5.37
CA HIS A 157 1.40 11.69 -6.45
C HIS A 157 2.89 11.71 -6.12
N GLY A 158 3.59 10.70 -6.57
CA GLY A 158 5.01 10.57 -6.31
C GLY A 158 5.74 9.74 -7.35
N HIS A 159 7.05 9.85 -7.30
CA HIS A 159 7.97 9.07 -8.09
C HIS A 159 8.79 8.15 -7.20
N PHE A 160 9.03 6.97 -7.71
CA PHE A 160 9.67 5.90 -6.95
C PHE A 160 10.80 5.28 -7.76
N LEU A 161 11.91 5.02 -7.08
CA LEU A 161 13.00 4.23 -7.62
C LEU A 161 12.65 2.75 -7.47
N MET A 162 12.68 2.04 -8.58
CA MET A 162 12.38 0.61 -8.60
C MET A 162 13.53 -0.21 -8.03
N PRO A 163 13.24 -1.30 -7.29
CA PRO A 163 14.28 -2.21 -6.84
C PRO A 163 15.09 -2.75 -8.02
N ARG A 164 16.41 -2.87 -7.85
CA ARG A 164 17.25 -3.54 -8.84
C ARG A 164 17.11 -5.05 -8.65
N ASN A 165 16.91 -5.76 -9.73
CA ASN A 165 17.13 -7.20 -9.78
C ASN A 165 18.63 -7.38 -10.04
N ASP A 166 19.41 -7.56 -8.97
CA ASP A 166 20.82 -7.95 -9.06
C ASP A 166 20.90 -9.46 -9.21
#